data_dec7458699e92e59360d35b7511227be
#
_entry.id   dec7458699e92e59360d35b7511227be
#
_cell.length_a   1.000
_cell.length_b   1.000
_cell.length_c   1.000
_cell.angle_alpha   90.00
_cell.angle_beta   90.00
_cell.angle_gamma   90.00
#
_symmetry.space_group_name_H-M   'P 1'
#
loop_
_entity.id
_entity.type
_entity.pdbx_description
1 polymer ?
#
loop_
_entity_poly.entity_id
_entity_poly.type
_entity_poly.pdbx_seq_one_letter_code
_entity_poly.pdbx_strand_id
1 'polypeptide(L)'
;MSDMTVTLSDVAREAGVSLATASRAINGSANRTVRPELRERVLAAAARLRYSPDANAQAMARGRTTALGLIVHDIADPYFSTIASGVTAAAERAGLVVTLASTDRDAGRELAFVELMQRQRARAIIVAGGRYDDDTANQALADALVEYRSRGGGAAAVGQPLLGVDTVVIENRSATAELARQLHGRGYRRFAVLAGPPRHLTAHERLDGFRTGLADLGAPLDPDLVVPCAFTRDGGYEAMERLVAQGVVGRGGSGQPIDAVFAVNDVMAVGAMAAARAAGLDVPGDVAIAGFDDIITLRDITPSLTTIRLPLADIGAMVTELALAPDNDAPRLVPVDGEVILRDSTPPLG
;
A
#
# COMPACT_ATOMS: atom_id res chain seq x y z
N MET A 1 7.39 4.23 -48.45
CA MET A 1 8.34 5.21 -47.92
C MET A 1 8.80 4.69 -46.57
N SER A 2 10.07 4.28 -46.49
CA SER A 2 10.63 3.74 -45.23
C SER A 2 10.69 4.87 -44.21
N ASP A 3 9.97 4.73 -43.12
CA ASP A 3 9.97 5.67 -42.00
C ASP A 3 11.36 5.55 -41.32
N MET A 4 12.31 6.39 -41.76
CA MET A 4 13.66 6.41 -41.19
C MET A 4 13.58 7.06 -39.82
N THR A 5 13.63 6.25 -38.76
CA THR A 5 13.67 6.72 -37.39
C THR A 5 14.90 7.64 -37.21
N VAL A 6 14.67 8.89 -36.82
CA VAL A 6 15.72 9.87 -36.56
C VAL A 6 16.60 9.38 -35.43
N THR A 7 17.91 9.38 -35.65
CA THR A 7 18.91 8.90 -34.68
C THR A 7 19.65 10.04 -33.98
N LEU A 8 20.31 9.75 -32.87
CA LEU A 8 21.19 10.69 -32.19
C LEU A 8 22.34 11.19 -33.11
N SER A 9 22.75 10.36 -34.05
CA SER A 9 23.77 10.73 -35.08
C SER A 9 23.24 11.83 -36.01
N ASP A 10 21.97 11.79 -36.36
CA ASP A 10 21.34 12.82 -37.19
C ASP A 10 21.24 14.16 -36.43
N VAL A 11 20.89 14.10 -35.12
CA VAL A 11 20.89 15.29 -34.25
C VAL A 11 22.30 15.87 -34.11
N ALA A 12 23.32 15.04 -33.93
CA ALA A 12 24.72 15.48 -33.84
C ALA A 12 25.18 16.18 -35.11
N ARG A 13 24.82 15.64 -36.27
CA ARG A 13 25.15 16.20 -37.60
C ARG A 13 24.43 17.52 -37.80
N GLU A 14 23.13 17.61 -37.52
CA GLU A 14 22.33 18.82 -37.62
C GLU A 14 22.81 19.93 -36.68
N ALA A 15 23.23 19.58 -35.47
CA ALA A 15 23.77 20.52 -34.49
C ALA A 15 25.25 20.89 -34.73
N GLY A 16 25.97 20.24 -35.68
CA GLY A 16 27.37 20.45 -35.93
C GLY A 16 28.28 20.12 -34.76
N VAL A 17 27.99 19.02 -34.04
CA VAL A 17 28.74 18.56 -32.86
C VAL A 17 29.09 17.08 -32.98
N SER A 18 30.03 16.60 -32.16
CA SER A 18 30.31 15.17 -32.09
C SER A 18 29.13 14.40 -31.47
N LEU A 19 28.97 13.13 -31.82
CA LEU A 19 27.96 12.23 -31.22
C LEU A 19 28.06 12.21 -29.70
N ALA A 20 29.28 12.19 -29.15
CA ALA A 20 29.53 12.24 -27.72
C ALA A 20 29.06 13.56 -27.07
N THR A 21 29.17 14.69 -27.80
CA THR A 21 28.66 15.99 -27.34
C THR A 21 27.14 16.04 -27.39
N ALA A 22 26.52 15.53 -28.47
CA ALA A 22 25.06 15.43 -28.58
C ALA A 22 24.49 14.52 -27.49
N SER A 23 25.07 13.36 -27.26
CA SER A 23 24.67 12.43 -26.20
C SER A 23 24.72 13.10 -24.82
N ARG A 24 25.81 13.81 -24.49
CA ARG A 24 25.96 14.50 -23.21
C ARG A 24 25.00 15.69 -23.06
N ALA A 25 24.71 16.41 -24.14
CA ALA A 25 23.78 17.54 -24.13
C ALA A 25 22.33 17.09 -23.84
N ILE A 26 21.93 15.92 -24.39
CA ILE A 26 20.59 15.37 -24.24
C ILE A 26 20.46 14.56 -22.95
N ASN A 27 21.42 13.70 -22.65
CA ASN A 27 21.31 12.71 -21.57
C ASN A 27 21.94 13.17 -20.24
N GLY A 28 22.66 14.29 -20.25
CA GLY A 28 23.49 14.70 -19.12
C GLY A 28 24.79 13.88 -19.00
N SER A 29 25.69 14.28 -18.14
CA SER A 29 26.90 13.51 -17.76
C SER A 29 27.33 13.92 -16.36
N ALA A 30 27.61 12.95 -15.49
CA ALA A 30 28.08 13.19 -14.14
C ALA A 30 29.44 13.91 -14.08
N ASN A 31 30.32 13.68 -15.09
CA ASN A 31 31.72 14.09 -15.04
C ASN A 31 32.13 15.18 -16.03
N ARG A 32 31.25 15.61 -16.94
CA ARG A 32 31.59 16.65 -17.95
C ARG A 32 30.35 17.45 -18.35
N THR A 33 30.37 18.73 -18.11
CA THR A 33 29.35 19.71 -18.58
C THR A 33 29.58 20.07 -20.06
N VAL A 34 28.49 20.12 -20.82
CA VAL A 34 28.49 20.69 -22.18
C VAL A 34 28.29 22.19 -22.04
N ARG A 35 29.02 22.99 -22.84
CA ARG A 35 28.84 24.44 -22.85
C ARG A 35 27.40 24.81 -23.17
N PRO A 36 26.79 25.79 -22.48
CA PRO A 36 25.37 26.17 -22.66
C PRO A 36 24.95 26.36 -24.11
N GLU A 37 25.78 27.09 -24.92
CA GLU A 37 25.48 27.34 -26.31
C GLU A 37 25.41 26.07 -27.17
N LEU A 38 26.30 25.11 -26.88
CA LEU A 38 26.31 23.82 -27.59
C LEU A 38 25.10 22.94 -27.18
N ARG A 39 24.69 23.03 -25.90
CA ARG A 39 23.53 22.37 -25.39
C ARG A 39 22.24 22.89 -26.06
N GLU A 40 22.07 24.19 -26.14
CA GLU A 40 20.93 24.84 -26.81
C GLU A 40 20.86 24.41 -28.29
N ARG A 41 21.98 24.44 -29.01
CA ARG A 41 22.06 24.01 -30.42
C ARG A 41 21.61 22.59 -30.60
N VAL A 42 22.05 21.66 -29.72
CA VAL A 42 21.66 20.24 -29.76
C VAL A 42 20.17 20.07 -29.47
N LEU A 43 19.63 20.74 -28.44
CA LEU A 43 18.22 20.67 -28.11
C LEU A 43 17.34 21.24 -29.22
N ALA A 44 17.75 22.33 -29.85
CA ALA A 44 17.04 22.91 -30.99
C ALA A 44 17.07 21.98 -32.21
N ALA A 45 18.19 21.33 -32.50
CA ALA A 45 18.29 20.34 -33.56
C ALA A 45 17.40 19.11 -33.28
N ALA A 46 17.40 18.59 -32.05
CA ALA A 46 16.54 17.50 -31.63
C ALA A 46 15.05 17.83 -31.80
N ALA A 47 14.65 19.05 -31.42
CA ALA A 47 13.27 19.52 -31.57
C ALA A 47 12.86 19.65 -33.06
N ARG A 48 13.73 20.20 -33.93
CA ARG A 48 13.47 20.31 -35.37
C ARG A 48 13.30 18.94 -36.04
N LEU A 49 14.15 18.01 -35.66
CA LEU A 49 14.13 16.64 -36.21
C LEU A 49 13.06 15.75 -35.53
N ARG A 50 12.31 16.25 -34.54
CA ARG A 50 11.41 15.48 -33.69
C ARG A 50 12.07 14.23 -33.12
N TYR A 51 13.36 14.37 -32.77
CA TYR A 51 14.11 13.28 -32.16
C TYR A 51 13.63 13.05 -30.73
N SER A 52 13.18 11.83 -30.46
CA SER A 52 12.92 11.34 -29.10
C SER A 52 14.06 10.40 -28.70
N PRO A 53 14.75 10.67 -27.59
CA PRO A 53 15.79 9.76 -27.11
C PRO A 53 15.20 8.35 -26.87
N ASP A 54 15.88 7.32 -27.35
CA ASP A 54 15.52 5.95 -27.03
C ASP A 54 15.74 5.68 -25.52
N ALA A 55 14.64 5.39 -24.82
CA ALA A 55 14.65 5.13 -23.38
C ALA A 55 15.54 3.93 -23.03
N ASN A 56 15.62 2.91 -23.90
CA ASN A 56 16.49 1.76 -23.71
C ASN A 56 17.98 2.14 -23.84
N ALA A 57 18.32 2.97 -24.86
CA ALA A 57 19.67 3.48 -25.01
C ALA A 57 20.11 4.37 -23.85
N GLN A 58 19.18 5.18 -23.31
CA GLN A 58 19.42 5.97 -22.10
C GLN A 58 19.61 5.09 -20.87
N ALA A 59 18.76 4.07 -20.69
CA ALA A 59 18.87 3.11 -19.61
C ALA A 59 20.21 2.34 -19.65
N MET A 60 20.67 1.96 -20.85
CA MET A 60 21.98 1.34 -21.03
C MET A 60 23.12 2.29 -20.63
N ALA A 61 23.04 3.56 -21.02
CA ALA A 61 24.05 4.56 -20.69
C ALA A 61 24.09 4.94 -19.20
N ARG A 62 22.95 4.92 -18.53
CA ARG A 62 22.78 5.24 -17.09
C ARG A 62 22.85 4.00 -16.19
N GLY A 63 22.80 2.79 -16.77
CA GLY A 63 22.72 1.53 -16.06
C GLY A 63 21.33 1.19 -15.53
N ARG A 64 20.35 2.16 -15.52
CA ARG A 64 18.98 2.00 -15.02
C ARG A 64 17.97 2.83 -15.82
N THR A 65 16.71 2.37 -15.82
CA THR A 65 15.58 3.11 -16.40
C THR A 65 15.09 4.21 -15.45
N THR A 66 14.15 5.02 -15.94
CA THR A 66 13.39 5.98 -15.12
C THR A 66 12.14 5.36 -14.52
N ALA A 67 11.99 4.03 -14.55
CA ALA A 67 10.86 3.32 -13.97
C ALA A 67 11.08 3.09 -12.47
N LEU A 68 10.03 3.30 -11.68
CA LEU A 68 9.87 2.84 -10.31
C LEU A 68 8.77 1.77 -10.31
N GLY A 69 9.12 0.56 -9.86
CA GLY A 69 8.15 -0.52 -9.71
C GLY A 69 7.39 -0.38 -8.39
N LEU A 70 6.06 -0.41 -8.46
CA LEU A 70 5.18 -0.50 -7.30
C LEU A 70 4.37 -1.79 -7.39
N ILE A 71 4.56 -2.68 -6.44
CA ILE A 71 3.84 -3.95 -6.33
C ILE A 71 2.87 -3.83 -5.17
N VAL A 72 1.57 -4.04 -5.44
CA VAL A 72 0.48 -4.00 -4.46
C VAL A 72 -0.33 -5.29 -4.50
N HIS A 73 -1.07 -5.59 -3.44
CA HIS A 73 -1.92 -6.77 -3.42
C HIS A 73 -3.14 -6.61 -4.32
N ASP A 74 -3.85 -5.47 -4.23
CA ASP A 74 -5.08 -5.24 -4.96
C ASP A 74 -5.29 -3.75 -5.22
N ILE A 75 -5.16 -3.32 -6.46
CA ILE A 75 -5.30 -1.90 -6.82
C ILE A 75 -6.76 -1.40 -6.71
N ALA A 76 -7.73 -2.31 -6.70
CA ALA A 76 -9.13 -1.95 -6.52
C ALA A 76 -9.46 -1.56 -5.06
N ASP A 77 -8.63 -1.98 -4.11
CA ASP A 77 -8.75 -1.55 -2.72
C ASP A 77 -8.25 -0.11 -2.57
N PRO A 78 -9.09 0.83 -2.07
CA PRO A 78 -8.72 2.23 -1.88
C PRO A 78 -7.49 2.46 -0.98
N TYR A 79 -7.16 1.53 -0.10
CA TYR A 79 -5.94 1.54 0.69
C TYR A 79 -4.70 1.60 -0.23
N PHE A 80 -4.60 0.65 -1.16
CA PHE A 80 -3.46 0.58 -2.08
C PHE A 80 -3.46 1.68 -3.12
N SER A 81 -4.63 2.07 -3.64
CA SER A 81 -4.70 3.15 -4.63
C SER A 81 -4.33 4.52 -4.03
N THR A 82 -4.61 4.74 -2.75
CA THR A 82 -4.19 5.97 -2.06
C THR A 82 -2.68 5.99 -1.80
N ILE A 83 -2.08 4.86 -1.37
CA ILE A 83 -0.62 4.72 -1.27
C ILE A 83 0.04 4.94 -2.64
N ALA A 84 -0.52 4.32 -3.71
CA ALA A 84 0.00 4.48 -5.06
C ALA A 84 -0.04 5.94 -5.55
N SER A 85 -1.03 6.71 -5.14
CA SER A 85 -1.09 8.16 -5.41
C SER A 85 0.09 8.89 -4.76
N GLY A 86 0.39 8.60 -3.49
CA GLY A 86 1.54 9.16 -2.79
C GLY A 86 2.89 8.78 -3.42
N VAL A 87 3.03 7.50 -3.79
CA VAL A 87 4.21 6.99 -4.53
C VAL A 87 4.37 7.73 -5.86
N THR A 88 3.27 7.87 -6.62
CA THR A 88 3.31 8.55 -7.93
C THR A 88 3.76 10.01 -7.79
N ALA A 89 3.19 10.75 -6.85
CA ALA A 89 3.56 12.14 -6.61
C ALA A 89 5.05 12.29 -6.20
N ALA A 90 5.57 11.35 -5.38
CA ALA A 90 6.98 11.36 -4.99
C ALA A 90 7.91 10.95 -6.14
N ALA A 91 7.51 9.95 -6.94
CA ALA A 91 8.26 9.49 -8.11
C ALA A 91 8.37 10.59 -9.17
N GLU A 92 7.28 11.33 -9.45
CA GLU A 92 7.28 12.48 -10.37
C GLU A 92 8.30 13.55 -9.96
N ARG A 93 8.36 13.90 -8.67
CA ARG A 93 9.37 14.85 -8.15
C ARG A 93 10.80 14.37 -8.38
N ALA A 94 11.01 13.05 -8.41
CA ALA A 94 12.30 12.42 -8.70
C ALA A 94 12.54 12.18 -10.21
N GLY A 95 11.63 12.59 -11.09
CA GLY A 95 11.71 12.38 -12.54
C GLY A 95 11.53 10.91 -12.95
N LEU A 96 10.78 10.14 -12.16
CA LEU A 96 10.49 8.72 -12.37
C LEU A 96 9.03 8.49 -12.78
N VAL A 97 8.79 7.39 -13.49
CA VAL A 97 7.45 6.93 -13.86
C VAL A 97 7.15 5.64 -13.09
N VAL A 98 5.96 5.56 -12.49
CA VAL A 98 5.54 4.38 -11.73
C VAL A 98 5.01 3.30 -12.68
N THR A 99 5.57 2.10 -12.57
CA THR A 99 5.02 0.88 -13.18
C THR A 99 4.36 0.07 -12.06
N LEU A 100 3.04 -0.04 -12.12
CA LEU A 100 2.25 -0.73 -11.10
C LEU A 100 1.98 -2.19 -11.49
N ALA A 101 2.09 -3.09 -10.50
CA ALA A 101 1.69 -4.49 -10.61
C ALA A 101 0.75 -4.84 -9.44
N SER A 102 -0.37 -5.52 -9.74
CA SER A 102 -1.30 -6.08 -8.76
C SER A 102 -1.15 -7.59 -8.69
N THR A 103 -0.94 -8.12 -7.48
CA THR A 103 -0.65 -9.55 -7.27
C THR A 103 -1.88 -10.37 -6.95
N ASP A 104 -3.00 -9.74 -6.62
CA ASP A 104 -4.21 -10.40 -6.13
C ASP A 104 -3.93 -11.30 -4.90
N ARG A 105 -2.98 -10.87 -4.07
CA ARG A 105 -2.51 -11.55 -2.85
C ARG A 105 -1.79 -12.89 -3.11
N ASP A 106 -1.27 -13.10 -4.32
CA ASP A 106 -0.48 -14.27 -4.71
C ASP A 106 1.02 -13.99 -4.48
N ALA A 107 1.66 -14.71 -3.56
CA ALA A 107 3.08 -14.54 -3.24
C ALA A 107 4.01 -14.92 -4.40
N GLY A 108 3.62 -15.90 -5.24
CA GLY A 108 4.39 -16.28 -6.42
C GLY A 108 4.40 -15.18 -7.49
N ARG A 109 3.27 -14.47 -7.64
CA ARG A 109 3.19 -13.30 -8.53
C ARG A 109 4.03 -12.13 -8.00
N GLU A 110 4.12 -11.96 -6.68
CA GLU A 110 4.95 -10.90 -6.06
C GLU A 110 6.42 -11.08 -6.44
N LEU A 111 6.97 -12.27 -6.24
CA LEU A 111 8.35 -12.60 -6.62
C LEU A 111 8.57 -12.44 -8.14
N ALA A 112 7.67 -12.97 -8.96
CA ALA A 112 7.76 -12.84 -10.42
C ALA A 112 7.80 -11.38 -10.89
N PHE A 113 7.01 -10.49 -10.26
CA PHE A 113 7.04 -9.06 -10.57
C PHE A 113 8.34 -8.38 -10.11
N VAL A 114 8.88 -8.73 -8.94
CA VAL A 114 10.20 -8.24 -8.51
C VAL A 114 11.25 -8.62 -9.53
N GLU A 115 11.33 -9.88 -9.93
CA GLU A 115 12.28 -10.34 -10.96
C GLU A 115 12.08 -9.68 -12.32
N LEU A 116 10.83 -9.45 -12.74
CA LEU A 116 10.54 -8.73 -13.98
C LEU A 116 11.09 -7.29 -13.93
N MET A 117 10.85 -6.58 -12.84
CA MET A 117 11.34 -5.21 -12.66
C MET A 117 12.85 -5.12 -12.55
N GLN A 118 13.49 -6.14 -11.96
CA GLN A 118 14.95 -6.29 -11.97
C GLN A 118 15.48 -6.44 -13.41
N ARG A 119 14.87 -7.35 -14.22
CA ARG A 119 15.25 -7.52 -15.62
C ARG A 119 15.06 -6.25 -16.44
N GLN A 120 14.02 -5.46 -16.15
CA GLN A 120 13.77 -4.16 -16.76
C GLN A 120 14.69 -3.06 -16.24
N ARG A 121 15.59 -3.35 -15.29
CA ARG A 121 16.49 -2.37 -14.66
C ARG A 121 15.76 -1.18 -14.07
N ALA A 122 14.62 -1.39 -13.42
CA ALA A 122 13.90 -0.33 -12.73
C ALA A 122 14.85 0.46 -11.79
N ARG A 123 14.58 1.72 -11.54
CA ARG A 123 15.39 2.55 -10.62
C ARG A 123 15.22 2.11 -9.18
N ALA A 124 13.98 1.77 -8.80
CA ALA A 124 13.62 1.26 -7.49
C ALA A 124 12.42 0.32 -7.58
N ILE A 125 12.24 -0.52 -6.57
CA ILE A 125 11.10 -1.43 -6.40
C ILE A 125 10.51 -1.19 -5.01
N ILE A 126 9.18 -0.97 -4.95
CA ILE A 126 8.42 -0.83 -3.73
C ILE A 126 7.43 -2.00 -3.65
N VAL A 127 7.43 -2.72 -2.52
CA VAL A 127 6.44 -3.76 -2.21
C VAL A 127 5.53 -3.23 -1.11
N ALA A 128 4.24 -3.04 -1.41
CA ALA A 128 3.26 -2.54 -0.47
C ALA A 128 2.18 -3.59 -0.18
N GLY A 129 2.08 -3.99 1.09
CA GLY A 129 1.08 -4.93 1.59
C GLY A 129 1.59 -5.79 2.74
N GLY A 130 0.62 -6.25 3.56
CA GLY A 130 0.92 -7.13 4.69
C GLY A 130 1.43 -8.49 4.25
N ARG A 131 2.36 -9.04 5.02
CA ARG A 131 2.92 -10.38 4.76
C ARG A 131 1.98 -11.47 5.24
N TYR A 132 2.15 -12.64 4.66
CA TYR A 132 1.58 -13.88 5.18
C TYR A 132 2.61 -14.59 6.05
N ASP A 133 2.13 -15.40 6.99
CA ASP A 133 2.93 -16.35 7.77
C ASP A 133 3.39 -17.51 6.85
N ASP A 134 4.39 -17.19 6.01
CA ASP A 134 5.01 -18.09 5.03
C ASP A 134 6.49 -17.73 4.89
N ASP A 135 7.30 -18.34 5.76
CA ASP A 135 8.73 -18.07 5.82
C ASP A 135 9.43 -18.32 4.47
N THR A 136 9.02 -19.36 3.74
CA THR A 136 9.62 -19.70 2.45
C THR A 136 9.36 -18.60 1.40
N ALA A 137 8.12 -18.14 1.28
CA ALA A 137 7.76 -17.09 0.34
C ALA A 137 8.38 -15.75 0.75
N ASN A 138 8.35 -15.40 2.03
CA ASN A 138 8.96 -14.18 2.54
C ASN A 138 10.48 -14.17 2.33
N GLN A 139 11.17 -15.30 2.58
CA GLN A 139 12.62 -15.39 2.38
C GLN A 139 12.99 -15.29 0.90
N ALA A 140 12.28 -15.95 0.00
CA ALA A 140 12.54 -15.88 -1.44
C ALA A 140 12.39 -14.43 -1.96
N LEU A 141 11.37 -13.72 -1.50
CA LEU A 141 11.15 -12.32 -1.86
C LEU A 141 12.22 -11.40 -1.25
N ALA A 142 12.62 -11.65 0.00
CA ALA A 142 13.70 -10.93 0.67
C ALA A 142 15.01 -11.08 -0.07
N ASP A 143 15.39 -12.31 -0.43
CA ASP A 143 16.63 -12.61 -1.17
C ASP A 143 16.67 -11.87 -2.51
N ALA A 144 15.56 -11.88 -3.26
CA ALA A 144 15.44 -11.16 -4.52
C ALA A 144 15.62 -9.64 -4.35
N LEU A 145 15.00 -9.03 -3.33
CA LEU A 145 15.10 -7.60 -3.07
C LEU A 145 16.51 -7.20 -2.58
N VAL A 146 17.11 -7.99 -1.69
CA VAL A 146 18.47 -7.76 -1.18
C VAL A 146 19.48 -7.90 -2.33
N GLU A 147 19.35 -8.91 -3.18
CA GLU A 147 20.20 -9.05 -4.38
C GLU A 147 20.05 -7.84 -5.32
N TYR A 148 18.82 -7.36 -5.51
CA TYR A 148 18.59 -6.16 -6.32
C TYR A 148 19.28 -4.91 -5.74
N ARG A 149 19.22 -4.73 -4.42
CA ARG A 149 19.95 -3.64 -3.73
C ARG A 149 21.46 -3.77 -3.89
N SER A 150 22.03 -4.96 -3.72
CA SER A 150 23.47 -5.19 -3.87
C SER A 150 24.01 -4.81 -5.25
N ARG A 151 23.15 -4.83 -6.27
CA ARG A 151 23.42 -4.36 -7.64
C ARG A 151 23.15 -2.86 -7.84
N GLY A 152 22.93 -2.11 -6.75
CA GLY A 152 22.69 -0.67 -6.71
C GLY A 152 21.23 -0.27 -7.03
N GLY A 153 20.24 -1.19 -7.03
CA GLY A 153 18.82 -0.88 -7.10
C GLY A 153 18.30 -0.32 -5.78
N GLY A 154 17.27 0.51 -5.84
CA GLY A 154 16.54 0.91 -4.64
C GLY A 154 15.46 -0.11 -4.31
N ALA A 155 15.25 -0.43 -3.03
CA ALA A 155 14.13 -1.26 -2.61
C ALA A 155 13.61 -0.84 -1.24
N ALA A 156 12.28 -0.77 -1.09
CA ALA A 156 11.63 -0.51 0.19
C ALA A 156 10.26 -1.22 0.25
N ALA A 157 9.72 -1.36 1.47
CA ALA A 157 8.45 -2.02 1.69
C ALA A 157 7.51 -1.22 2.60
N VAL A 158 6.21 -1.51 2.52
CA VAL A 158 5.19 -1.09 3.48
C VAL A 158 4.57 -2.35 4.08
N GLY A 159 4.62 -2.50 5.39
CA GLY A 159 4.07 -3.65 6.12
C GLY A 159 5.01 -4.21 7.17
N GLN A 160 5.05 -5.54 7.32
CA GLN A 160 5.94 -6.20 8.26
C GLN A 160 7.40 -6.17 7.76
N PRO A 161 8.39 -5.92 8.64
CA PRO A 161 9.81 -5.76 8.27
C PRO A 161 10.52 -7.12 8.05
N LEU A 162 9.94 -7.98 7.19
CA LEU A 162 10.43 -9.35 6.92
C LEU A 162 11.27 -9.46 5.64
N LEU A 163 11.38 -8.37 4.85
CA LEU A 163 11.98 -8.44 3.51
C LEU A 163 13.44 -7.93 3.45
N GLY A 164 14.06 -7.63 4.58
CA GLY A 164 15.46 -7.18 4.63
C GLY A 164 15.73 -5.85 3.92
N VAL A 165 14.71 -5.04 3.67
CA VAL A 165 14.79 -3.72 3.04
C VAL A 165 14.19 -2.65 3.96
N ASP A 166 14.48 -1.38 3.66
CA ASP A 166 13.86 -0.26 4.38
C ASP A 166 12.34 -0.38 4.36
N THR A 167 11.70 -0.25 5.51
CA THR A 167 10.28 -0.55 5.63
C THR A 167 9.54 0.54 6.43
N VAL A 168 8.42 1.00 5.86
CA VAL A 168 7.40 1.75 6.60
C VAL A 168 6.53 0.74 7.34
N VAL A 169 6.58 0.76 8.68
CA VAL A 169 5.91 -0.20 9.56
C VAL A 169 4.65 0.45 10.14
N ILE A 170 3.49 -0.17 9.91
CA ILE A 170 2.24 0.30 10.52
C ILE A 170 2.13 -0.27 11.93
N GLU A 171 1.90 0.60 12.91
CA GLU A 171 1.71 0.22 14.32
C GLU A 171 0.31 -0.33 14.58
N ASN A 172 -0.01 -1.48 13.92
CA ASN A 172 -1.34 -2.09 13.94
C ASN A 172 -1.84 -2.43 15.34
N ARG A 173 -0.96 -2.98 16.21
CA ARG A 173 -1.33 -3.47 17.55
C ARG A 173 -1.70 -2.31 18.48
N SER A 174 -0.89 -1.27 18.54
CA SER A 174 -1.12 -0.10 19.39
C SER A 174 -2.39 0.64 18.98
N ALA A 175 -2.59 0.84 17.67
CA ALA A 175 -3.74 1.53 17.12
C ALA A 175 -5.06 0.79 17.41
N THR A 176 -5.10 -0.54 17.25
CA THR A 176 -6.31 -1.32 17.52
C THR A 176 -6.58 -1.51 19.02
N ALA A 177 -5.54 -1.59 19.84
CA ALA A 177 -5.72 -1.57 21.30
C ALA A 177 -6.34 -0.24 21.77
N GLU A 178 -5.95 0.88 21.16
CA GLU A 178 -6.56 2.18 21.44
C GLU A 178 -8.02 2.24 20.97
N LEU A 179 -8.35 1.71 19.77
CA LEU A 179 -9.74 1.61 19.32
C LEU A 179 -10.58 0.80 20.32
N ALA A 180 -10.08 -0.34 20.81
CA ALA A 180 -10.76 -1.16 21.80
C ALA A 180 -11.05 -0.38 23.08
N ARG A 181 -10.06 0.38 23.61
CA ARG A 181 -10.22 1.22 24.79
C ARG A 181 -11.29 2.30 24.58
N GLN A 182 -11.26 2.99 23.43
CA GLN A 182 -12.22 4.06 23.15
C GLN A 182 -13.65 3.53 22.98
N LEU A 183 -13.83 2.39 22.30
CA LEU A 183 -15.16 1.77 22.18
C LEU A 183 -15.67 1.28 23.54
N HIS A 184 -14.82 0.65 24.35
CA HIS A 184 -15.19 0.27 25.71
C HIS A 184 -15.56 1.49 26.58
N GLY A 185 -14.79 2.58 26.46
CA GLY A 185 -15.09 3.86 27.13
C GLY A 185 -16.41 4.49 26.72
N ARG A 186 -16.94 4.16 25.51
CA ARG A 186 -18.25 4.57 25.01
C ARG A 186 -19.41 3.67 25.46
N GLY A 187 -19.14 2.65 26.27
CA GLY A 187 -20.17 1.77 26.82
C GLY A 187 -20.30 0.42 26.11
N TYR A 188 -19.60 0.19 25.01
CA TYR A 188 -19.60 -1.12 24.32
C TYR A 188 -18.89 -2.18 25.15
N ARG A 189 -19.47 -3.38 25.25
CA ARG A 189 -18.96 -4.46 26.12
C ARG A 189 -18.77 -5.77 25.39
N ARG A 190 -19.65 -6.11 24.46
CA ARG A 190 -19.63 -7.37 23.74
C ARG A 190 -19.33 -7.16 22.26
N PHE A 191 -18.17 -7.65 21.84
CA PHE A 191 -17.63 -7.40 20.51
C PHE A 191 -17.57 -8.70 19.69
N ALA A 192 -17.83 -8.59 18.38
CA ALA A 192 -17.32 -9.56 17.41
C ALA A 192 -16.22 -8.91 16.56
N VAL A 193 -15.31 -9.74 16.05
CA VAL A 193 -14.22 -9.29 15.17
C VAL A 193 -14.26 -10.06 13.86
N LEU A 194 -14.38 -9.33 12.74
CA LEU A 194 -14.14 -9.88 11.41
C LEU A 194 -12.63 -9.86 11.18
N ALA A 195 -11.99 -11.02 11.37
CA ALA A 195 -10.56 -11.10 11.67
C ALA A 195 -9.66 -11.26 10.43
N GLY A 196 -10.22 -11.31 9.23
CA GLY A 196 -9.44 -11.59 8.03
C GLY A 196 -8.93 -13.04 7.96
N PRO A 197 -8.00 -13.34 7.02
CA PRO A 197 -7.41 -14.68 6.87
C PRO A 197 -6.45 -14.98 8.04
N PRO A 198 -6.46 -16.20 8.61
CA PRO A 198 -5.66 -16.54 9.81
C PRO A 198 -4.14 -16.37 9.65
N ARG A 199 -3.62 -16.57 8.44
CA ARG A 199 -2.17 -16.46 8.16
C ARG A 199 -1.73 -15.05 7.69
N HIS A 200 -2.65 -14.08 7.61
CA HIS A 200 -2.34 -12.72 7.19
C HIS A 200 -1.85 -11.90 8.39
N LEU A 201 -0.57 -11.53 8.40
CA LEU A 201 0.08 -10.94 9.59
C LEU A 201 -0.55 -9.60 10.00
N THR A 202 -0.88 -8.71 9.05
CA THR A 202 -1.58 -7.45 9.37
C THR A 202 -2.93 -7.69 10.04
N ALA A 203 -3.72 -8.66 9.54
CA ALA A 203 -5.00 -9.01 10.14
C ALA A 203 -4.81 -9.57 11.57
N HIS A 204 -3.81 -10.42 11.74
CA HIS A 204 -3.45 -10.98 13.04
C HIS A 204 -3.00 -9.90 14.04
N GLU A 205 -2.14 -8.98 13.62
CA GLU A 205 -1.69 -7.86 14.46
C GLU A 205 -2.85 -6.97 14.89
N ARG A 206 -3.79 -6.67 14.00
CA ARG A 206 -4.97 -5.85 14.29
C ARG A 206 -5.92 -6.57 15.27
N LEU A 207 -6.16 -7.86 15.07
CA LEU A 207 -6.94 -8.68 16.00
C LEU A 207 -6.28 -8.75 17.38
N ASP A 208 -4.98 -9.00 17.42
CA ASP A 208 -4.20 -9.14 18.64
C ASP A 208 -4.21 -7.85 19.48
N GLY A 209 -3.98 -6.70 18.82
CA GLY A 209 -4.04 -5.41 19.50
C GLY A 209 -5.43 -5.13 20.08
N PHE A 210 -6.49 -5.39 19.32
CA PHE A 210 -7.87 -5.20 19.78
C PHE A 210 -8.18 -6.11 20.97
N ARG A 211 -7.79 -7.41 20.88
CA ARG A 211 -7.94 -8.37 21.98
C ARG A 211 -7.21 -7.93 23.25
N THR A 212 -5.96 -7.48 23.10
CA THR A 212 -5.14 -7.00 24.22
C THR A 212 -5.79 -5.76 24.86
N GLY A 213 -6.22 -4.78 24.04
CA GLY A 213 -6.89 -3.58 24.56
C GLY A 213 -8.16 -3.86 25.36
N LEU A 214 -8.94 -4.87 24.97
CA LEU A 214 -10.12 -5.32 25.74
C LEU A 214 -9.72 -6.09 27.01
N ALA A 215 -8.72 -6.98 26.92
CA ALA A 215 -8.26 -7.77 28.05
C ALA A 215 -7.72 -6.89 29.20
N ASP A 216 -6.97 -5.82 28.86
CA ASP A 216 -6.46 -4.82 29.81
C ASP A 216 -7.59 -4.12 30.60
N LEU A 217 -8.81 -4.08 30.05
CA LEU A 217 -10.00 -3.50 30.65
C LEU A 217 -10.88 -4.54 31.39
N GLY A 218 -10.44 -5.80 31.47
CA GLY A 218 -11.22 -6.88 32.08
C GLY A 218 -12.43 -7.32 31.24
N ALA A 219 -12.46 -7.00 29.95
CA ALA A 219 -13.52 -7.34 29.01
C ALA A 219 -12.96 -8.24 27.87
N PRO A 220 -12.48 -9.45 28.15
CA PRO A 220 -11.82 -10.28 27.16
C PRO A 220 -12.74 -10.62 25.99
N LEU A 221 -12.21 -10.56 24.77
CA LEU A 221 -12.90 -10.96 23.56
C LEU A 221 -13.24 -12.44 23.57
N ASP A 222 -14.51 -12.75 23.33
CA ASP A 222 -15.01 -14.13 23.21
C ASP A 222 -14.40 -14.77 21.92
N PRO A 223 -13.67 -15.89 22.04
CA PRO A 223 -13.09 -16.55 20.87
C PRO A 223 -14.12 -16.98 19.82
N ASP A 224 -15.34 -17.32 20.22
CA ASP A 224 -16.40 -17.74 19.31
C ASP A 224 -16.98 -16.57 18.48
N LEU A 225 -16.68 -15.34 18.87
CA LEU A 225 -17.04 -14.11 18.15
C LEU A 225 -15.90 -13.57 17.26
N VAL A 226 -14.81 -14.32 17.13
CA VAL A 226 -13.74 -14.04 16.16
C VAL A 226 -14.03 -14.79 14.86
N VAL A 227 -14.40 -14.07 13.81
CA VAL A 227 -14.86 -14.64 12.54
C VAL A 227 -13.78 -14.52 11.45
N PRO A 228 -13.06 -15.59 11.12
CA PRO A 228 -12.15 -15.59 9.98
C PRO A 228 -12.91 -15.41 8.66
N CYS A 229 -12.37 -14.57 7.76
CA CYS A 229 -12.97 -14.30 6.46
C CYS A 229 -11.92 -13.80 5.45
N ALA A 230 -12.29 -13.62 4.19
CA ALA A 230 -11.41 -13.00 3.22
C ALA A 230 -11.18 -11.51 3.58
N PHE A 231 -9.98 -11.00 3.28
CA PHE A 231 -9.58 -9.61 3.55
C PHE A 231 -10.12 -8.67 2.46
N THR A 232 -11.42 -8.77 2.20
CA THR A 232 -12.14 -8.10 1.12
C THR A 232 -13.50 -7.60 1.59
N ARG A 233 -14.12 -6.72 0.81
CA ARG A 233 -15.49 -6.26 1.05
C ARG A 233 -16.47 -7.43 1.14
N ASP A 234 -16.38 -8.40 0.23
CA ASP A 234 -17.30 -9.56 0.21
C ASP A 234 -17.03 -10.51 1.37
N GLY A 235 -15.75 -10.68 1.77
CA GLY A 235 -15.43 -11.42 3.00
C GLY A 235 -16.04 -10.82 4.25
N GLY A 236 -16.06 -9.48 4.37
CA GLY A 236 -16.73 -8.77 5.44
C GLY A 236 -18.25 -8.95 5.40
N TYR A 237 -18.85 -8.91 4.20
CA TYR A 237 -20.28 -9.15 3.98
C TYR A 237 -20.68 -10.55 4.45
N GLU A 238 -20.02 -11.60 3.94
CA GLU A 238 -20.28 -13.01 4.29
C GLU A 238 -20.08 -13.31 5.79
N ALA A 239 -19.07 -12.69 6.39
CA ALA A 239 -18.79 -12.85 7.81
C ALA A 239 -19.91 -12.23 8.67
N MET A 240 -20.44 -11.08 8.28
CA MET A 240 -21.58 -10.46 8.96
C MET A 240 -22.85 -11.26 8.77
N GLU A 241 -23.12 -11.81 7.58
CA GLU A 241 -24.27 -12.72 7.35
C GLU A 241 -24.20 -13.93 8.29
N ARG A 242 -23.02 -14.49 8.51
CA ARG A 242 -22.84 -15.61 9.47
C ARG A 242 -23.20 -15.20 10.90
N LEU A 243 -22.76 -14.00 11.35
CA LEU A 243 -23.13 -13.50 12.69
C LEU A 243 -24.63 -13.28 12.82
N VAL A 244 -25.28 -12.74 11.79
CA VAL A 244 -26.75 -12.58 11.74
C VAL A 244 -27.45 -13.93 11.79
N ALA A 245 -27.02 -14.92 11.00
CA ALA A 245 -27.61 -16.24 10.96
C ALA A 245 -27.43 -17.01 12.29
N GLN A 246 -26.37 -16.73 13.04
CA GLN A 246 -26.15 -17.27 14.39
C GLN A 246 -27.04 -16.60 15.45
N GLY A 247 -27.78 -15.52 15.10
CA GLY A 247 -28.64 -14.81 16.03
C GLY A 247 -27.88 -14.05 17.13
N VAL A 248 -26.60 -13.74 16.92
CA VAL A 248 -25.79 -12.97 17.88
C VAL A 248 -25.83 -11.47 17.60
N VAL A 249 -26.42 -11.06 16.46
CA VAL A 249 -26.61 -9.65 16.06
C VAL A 249 -28.10 -9.32 16.03
N GLY A 250 -28.48 -8.15 16.55
CA GLY A 250 -29.86 -7.68 16.60
C GLY A 250 -30.65 -8.18 17.82
N ARG A 251 -31.84 -7.59 18.05
CA ARG A 251 -32.64 -7.71 19.28
C ARG A 251 -33.47 -9.01 19.40
N GLY A 252 -33.36 -9.95 18.49
CA GLY A 252 -34.24 -11.12 18.41
C GLY A 252 -33.58 -12.47 18.66
N GLY A 253 -32.29 -12.52 18.96
CA GLY A 253 -31.54 -13.76 19.17
C GLY A 253 -31.74 -14.39 20.55
N SER A 254 -31.43 -15.69 20.66
CA SER A 254 -31.57 -16.48 21.92
C SER A 254 -30.46 -16.22 22.94
N GLY A 255 -29.47 -15.38 22.63
CA GLY A 255 -28.34 -14.99 23.47
C GLY A 255 -28.26 -13.50 23.74
N GLN A 256 -27.28 -13.07 24.53
CA GLN A 256 -26.98 -11.63 24.63
C GLN A 256 -26.42 -11.16 23.27
N PRO A 257 -27.02 -10.11 22.67
CA PRO A 257 -26.53 -9.58 21.40
C PRO A 257 -25.13 -8.97 21.57
N ILE A 258 -24.36 -8.95 20.49
CA ILE A 258 -23.12 -8.15 20.45
C ILE A 258 -23.46 -6.67 20.30
N ASP A 259 -22.66 -5.82 20.92
CA ASP A 259 -22.84 -4.37 20.87
C ASP A 259 -22.18 -3.78 19.61
N ALA A 260 -21.03 -4.32 19.24
CA ALA A 260 -20.23 -3.80 18.12
C ALA A 260 -19.46 -4.88 17.37
N VAL A 261 -19.25 -4.64 16.09
CA VAL A 261 -18.36 -5.41 15.20
C VAL A 261 -17.16 -4.56 14.87
N PHE A 262 -15.95 -5.09 15.12
CA PHE A 262 -14.72 -4.56 14.56
C PHE A 262 -14.33 -5.37 13.33
N ALA A 263 -14.28 -4.74 12.18
CA ALA A 263 -13.67 -5.31 10.98
C ALA A 263 -12.22 -4.83 10.87
N VAL A 264 -11.29 -5.76 10.64
CA VAL A 264 -9.86 -5.44 10.67
C VAL A 264 -9.38 -4.57 9.50
N ASN A 265 -10.26 -4.22 8.56
CA ASN A 265 -10.08 -3.12 7.61
C ASN A 265 -11.42 -2.51 7.17
N ASP A 266 -11.38 -1.36 6.54
CA ASP A 266 -12.56 -0.58 6.15
C ASP A 266 -13.37 -1.25 5.03
N VAL A 267 -12.74 -1.89 4.06
CA VAL A 267 -13.51 -2.54 2.99
C VAL A 267 -14.35 -3.70 3.55
N MET A 268 -13.85 -4.42 4.55
CA MET A 268 -14.62 -5.44 5.27
C MET A 268 -15.74 -4.80 6.10
N ALA A 269 -15.48 -3.67 6.78
CA ALA A 269 -16.50 -2.93 7.53
C ALA A 269 -17.65 -2.47 6.62
N VAL A 270 -17.34 -1.95 5.43
CA VAL A 270 -18.33 -1.59 4.40
C VAL A 270 -19.17 -2.79 3.97
N GLY A 271 -18.53 -3.94 3.78
CA GLY A 271 -19.22 -5.21 3.52
C GLY A 271 -20.15 -5.60 4.64
N ALA A 272 -19.69 -5.52 5.89
CA ALA A 272 -20.49 -5.81 7.07
C ALA A 272 -21.71 -4.85 7.21
N MET A 273 -21.52 -3.55 6.97
CA MET A 273 -22.64 -2.58 6.97
C MET A 273 -23.68 -2.91 5.89
N ALA A 274 -23.22 -3.36 4.72
CA ALA A 274 -24.12 -3.76 3.63
C ALA A 274 -24.93 -5.01 4.00
N ALA A 275 -24.30 -6.02 4.63
CA ALA A 275 -24.97 -7.23 5.10
C ALA A 275 -25.97 -6.94 6.24
N ALA A 276 -25.60 -6.09 7.22
CA ALA A 276 -26.50 -5.65 8.27
C ALA A 276 -27.75 -5.00 7.67
N ARG A 277 -27.59 -4.07 6.74
CA ARG A 277 -28.72 -3.42 6.03
C ARG A 277 -29.59 -4.42 5.28
N ALA A 278 -28.98 -5.38 4.57
CA ALA A 278 -29.70 -6.43 3.84
C ALA A 278 -30.54 -7.33 4.78
N ALA A 279 -30.07 -7.53 6.01
CA ALA A 279 -30.80 -8.23 7.07
C ALA A 279 -31.84 -7.38 7.80
N GLY A 280 -32.03 -6.10 7.41
CA GLY A 280 -32.97 -5.18 8.05
C GLY A 280 -32.49 -4.65 9.40
N LEU A 281 -31.19 -4.76 9.70
CA LEU A 281 -30.60 -4.22 10.93
C LEU A 281 -30.16 -2.77 10.74
N ASP A 282 -30.35 -1.97 11.78
CA ASP A 282 -29.89 -0.59 11.83
C ASP A 282 -28.45 -0.51 12.38
N VAL A 283 -27.63 0.28 11.71
CA VAL A 283 -26.30 0.66 12.19
C VAL A 283 -26.34 2.15 12.51
N PRO A 284 -26.10 2.54 13.76
CA PRO A 284 -25.63 1.76 14.92
C PRO A 284 -26.72 1.18 15.84
N GLY A 285 -28.00 1.36 15.55
CA GLY A 285 -29.11 1.07 16.47
C GLY A 285 -29.20 -0.38 16.95
N ASP A 286 -28.95 -1.36 16.09
CA ASP A 286 -28.96 -2.78 16.41
C ASP A 286 -27.53 -3.34 16.58
N VAL A 287 -26.55 -2.76 15.92
CA VAL A 287 -25.13 -3.12 16.01
C VAL A 287 -24.25 -1.96 15.55
N ALA A 288 -23.27 -1.61 16.35
CA ALA A 288 -22.23 -0.66 15.94
C ALA A 288 -21.15 -1.34 15.07
N ILE A 289 -20.51 -0.59 14.17
CA ILE A 289 -19.44 -1.13 13.31
C ILE A 289 -18.27 -0.16 13.30
N ALA A 290 -17.05 -0.71 13.42
CA ALA A 290 -15.80 0.01 13.30
C ALA A 290 -14.86 -0.69 12.29
N GLY A 291 -13.99 0.09 11.65
CA GLY A 291 -13.02 -0.38 10.67
C GLY A 291 -11.59 0.05 10.97
N PHE A 292 -10.73 0.01 9.94
CA PHE A 292 -9.33 0.42 9.97
C PHE A 292 -8.91 0.87 8.58
N ASP A 293 -8.16 1.93 8.43
CA ASP A 293 -7.44 2.54 7.29
C ASP A 293 -7.89 3.98 7.00
N ASP A 294 -9.14 4.37 7.28
CA ASP A 294 -9.82 5.63 6.89
C ASP A 294 -9.77 5.88 5.37
N ILE A 295 -10.18 4.87 4.60
CA ILE A 295 -10.18 4.94 3.14
C ILE A 295 -11.12 6.05 2.61
N ILE A 296 -10.75 6.63 1.47
CA ILE A 296 -11.45 7.80 0.91
C ILE A 296 -12.95 7.58 0.64
N THR A 297 -13.34 6.36 0.32
CA THR A 297 -14.74 5.97 0.04
C THR A 297 -15.65 6.05 1.26
N LEU A 298 -15.10 6.13 2.48
CA LEU A 298 -15.90 6.29 3.70
C LEU A 298 -16.62 7.64 3.77
N ARG A 299 -16.25 8.62 2.96
CA ARG A 299 -16.91 9.94 2.88
C ARG A 299 -18.34 9.85 2.38
N ASP A 300 -18.67 8.79 1.62
CA ASP A 300 -19.97 8.59 0.97
C ASP A 300 -20.85 7.57 1.71
N ILE A 301 -20.42 7.11 2.90
CA ILE A 301 -21.11 6.06 3.68
C ILE A 301 -21.96 6.68 4.78
N THR A 302 -23.16 6.11 4.95
CA THR A 302 -24.08 6.49 6.01
C THR A 302 -24.54 5.23 6.76
N PRO A 303 -24.42 5.22 8.11
CA PRO A 303 -23.78 6.25 8.95
C PRO A 303 -22.29 6.36 8.67
N SER A 304 -21.69 7.50 9.04
CA SER A 304 -20.23 7.68 8.92
C SER A 304 -19.48 6.68 9.78
N LEU A 305 -18.47 5.99 9.20
CA LEU A 305 -17.81 4.84 9.83
C LEU A 305 -16.67 5.28 10.77
N THR A 306 -16.74 4.84 12.03
CA THR A 306 -15.61 4.87 12.98
C THR A 306 -14.49 3.98 12.46
N THR A 307 -13.26 4.50 12.43
CA THR A 307 -12.11 3.79 11.88
C THR A 307 -10.81 4.28 12.50
N ILE A 308 -9.70 3.64 12.15
CA ILE A 308 -8.36 4.12 12.44
C ILE A 308 -7.79 4.75 11.18
N ARG A 309 -7.45 6.03 11.27
CA ARG A 309 -6.85 6.78 10.15
C ARG A 309 -5.37 6.49 10.04
N LEU A 310 -4.94 6.12 8.84
CA LEU A 310 -3.54 6.12 8.41
C LEU A 310 -3.28 7.24 7.41
N PRO A 311 -2.10 7.88 7.43
CA PRO A 311 -1.71 8.89 6.44
C PRO A 311 -1.25 8.20 5.14
N LEU A 312 -2.16 7.52 4.42
CA LEU A 312 -1.84 6.60 3.32
C LEU A 312 -1.02 7.25 2.19
N ALA A 313 -1.33 8.50 1.81
CA ALA A 313 -0.58 9.21 0.79
C ALA A 313 0.85 9.54 1.27
N ASP A 314 1.01 9.92 2.55
CA ASP A 314 2.32 10.20 3.14
C ASP A 314 3.14 8.92 3.28
N ILE A 315 2.51 7.78 3.61
CA ILE A 315 3.14 6.45 3.58
C ILE A 315 3.72 6.17 2.19
N GLY A 316 2.96 6.46 1.12
CA GLY A 316 3.43 6.35 -0.25
C GLY A 316 4.64 7.24 -0.55
N ALA A 317 4.65 8.47 -0.06
CA ALA A 317 5.78 9.38 -0.20
C ALA A 317 7.00 8.87 0.59
N MET A 318 6.83 8.51 1.86
CA MET A 318 7.89 7.99 2.74
C MET A 318 8.57 6.74 2.18
N VAL A 319 7.79 5.75 1.73
CA VAL A 319 8.36 4.52 1.17
C VAL A 319 9.12 4.79 -0.14
N THR A 320 8.69 5.79 -0.92
CA THR A 320 9.41 6.21 -2.13
C THR A 320 10.74 6.87 -1.78
N GLU A 321 10.77 7.74 -0.79
CA GLU A 321 11.99 8.37 -0.30
C GLU A 321 12.98 7.32 0.23
N LEU A 322 12.50 6.32 0.98
CA LEU A 322 13.31 5.19 1.45
C LEU A 322 13.89 4.39 0.28
N ALA A 323 13.06 4.06 -0.71
CA ALA A 323 13.50 3.30 -1.89
C ALA A 323 14.53 4.04 -2.75
N LEU A 324 14.55 5.37 -2.73
CA LEU A 324 15.48 6.20 -3.50
C LEU A 324 16.69 6.68 -2.70
N ALA A 325 16.68 6.51 -1.40
CA ALA A 325 17.77 6.91 -0.51
C ALA A 325 19.03 6.06 -0.75
N PRO A 326 20.21 6.58 -0.39
CA PRO A 326 21.45 5.79 -0.37
C PRO A 326 21.28 4.54 0.52
N ASP A 327 21.98 3.48 0.11
CA ASP A 327 22.02 2.24 0.87
C ASP A 327 22.66 2.44 2.25
N ASN A 328 22.16 1.73 3.24
CA ASN A 328 22.65 1.72 4.61
C ASN A 328 23.07 0.30 5.00
N ASP A 329 23.95 0.18 6.01
CA ASP A 329 24.44 -1.12 6.52
C ASP A 329 23.27 -1.99 7.10
N ALA A 330 22.20 -1.36 7.58
CA ALA A 330 21.00 -2.05 8.07
C ALA A 330 19.73 -1.37 7.56
N PRO A 331 18.64 -2.16 7.35
CA PRO A 331 17.36 -1.61 6.95
C PRO A 331 16.80 -0.60 7.98
N ARG A 332 16.30 0.51 7.49
CA ARG A 332 15.58 1.51 8.30
C ARG A 332 14.14 1.05 8.50
N LEU A 333 13.65 1.13 9.74
CA LEU A 333 12.26 0.89 10.08
C LEU A 333 11.62 2.23 10.48
N VAL A 334 10.62 2.66 9.73
CA VAL A 334 9.92 3.93 9.98
C VAL A 334 8.52 3.60 10.49
N PRO A 335 8.27 3.73 11.80
CA PRO A 335 6.95 3.45 12.36
C PRO A 335 5.95 4.54 11.95
N VAL A 336 4.70 4.11 11.72
CA VAL A 336 3.55 4.98 11.45
C VAL A 336 2.42 4.59 12.37
N ASP A 337 2.01 5.53 13.21
CA ASP A 337 0.89 5.39 14.11
C ASP A 337 -0.45 5.59 13.38
N GLY A 338 -1.50 4.93 13.87
CA GLY A 338 -2.88 5.15 13.46
C GLY A 338 -3.62 6.02 14.47
N GLU A 339 -4.49 6.91 14.00
CA GLU A 339 -5.35 7.77 14.81
C GLU A 339 -6.78 7.22 14.81
N VAL A 340 -7.37 6.99 16.00
CA VAL A 340 -8.79 6.58 16.10
C VAL A 340 -9.71 7.76 15.76
N ILE A 341 -10.54 7.58 14.75
CA ILE A 341 -11.55 8.56 14.30
C ILE A 341 -12.94 8.03 14.64
N LEU A 342 -13.50 8.52 15.72
CA LEU A 342 -14.84 8.17 16.16
C LEU A 342 -15.89 8.91 15.34
N ARG A 343 -16.89 8.16 14.84
CA ARG A 343 -17.96 8.67 13.97
C ARG A 343 -19.32 8.09 14.37
N ASP A 344 -20.34 8.33 13.55
CA ASP A 344 -21.74 8.01 13.84
C ASP A 344 -22.02 6.50 13.95
N SER A 345 -21.20 5.64 13.38
CA SER A 345 -21.37 4.18 13.46
C SER A 345 -21.10 3.61 14.86
N THR A 346 -20.52 4.40 15.78
CA THR A 346 -20.25 3.99 17.17
C THR A 346 -20.54 5.15 18.15
N PRO A 347 -21.78 5.65 18.26
CA PRO A 347 -22.13 6.68 19.25
C PRO A 347 -21.93 6.16 20.68
N PRO A 348 -21.81 7.03 21.69
CA PRO A 348 -21.82 6.59 23.08
C PRO A 348 -23.13 5.82 23.39
N LEU A 349 -23.01 4.67 24.04
CA LEU A 349 -24.14 4.00 24.64
C LEU A 349 -24.46 4.71 25.95
N GLY A 350 -25.71 5.21 26.09
CA GLY A 350 -26.17 5.99 27.23
C GLY A 350 -26.25 5.19 28.53
#